data_84c3352c56fb661e80d048e35cd16dea
#
_entry.id   84c3352c56fb661e80d048e35cd16dea
#
_cell.length_a   1.000
_cell.length_b   1.000
_cell.length_c   1.000
_cell.angle_alpha   90.00
_cell.angle_beta   90.00
_cell.angle_gamma   90.00
#
_symmetry.space_group_name_H-M   'P 1'
#
loop_
_entity.id
_entity.type
_entity.pdbx_description
1 polymer ?
#
loop_
_entity_poly.entity_id
_entity_poly.type
_entity_poly.pdbx_seq_one_letter_code
_entity_poly.pdbx_strand_id
1 'polypeptide(L)'
;LIGAQNQFDRDTAQRFHPSQLKNLAPAGRLDIDSTGLLVLTQDGRVARQLIGEDSEIDKEYLVRVEGTLVRDGLELLNHGLELDGRKLRPAQVEWLNDDQLRFVLREGRKRQIRRMCELVGLRVTGLKRVRIGRVRLGDLPLGQWRYLREDEAF
;
A
#
# COMPACT_ATOMS: atom_id res chain seq x y z
N LEU A 1 6.52 -12.09 8.71
CA LEU A 1 7.34 -12.10 7.50
C LEU A 1 6.92 -10.95 6.60
N ILE A 2 7.87 -10.19 6.12
CA ILE A 2 7.61 -9.13 5.14
C ILE A 2 8.41 -9.38 3.87
N GLY A 3 7.86 -8.92 2.76
CA GLY A 3 8.49 -9.05 1.46
C GLY A 3 8.33 -7.79 0.63
N ALA A 4 9.18 -7.64 -0.37
CA ALA A 4 9.11 -6.57 -1.36
C ALA A 4 8.58 -7.16 -2.66
N GLN A 5 7.29 -6.99 -2.89
CA GLN A 5 6.59 -7.52 -4.06
C GLN A 5 6.66 -6.55 -5.23
N ASN A 6 6.74 -7.09 -6.44
CA ASN A 6 6.57 -6.33 -7.67
C ASN A 6 5.64 -7.05 -8.64
N GLN A 7 5.13 -6.31 -9.62
CA GLN A 7 4.14 -6.79 -10.58
C GLN A 7 4.64 -7.91 -11.50
N PHE A 8 5.95 -8.03 -11.67
CA PHE A 8 6.56 -9.04 -12.54
C PHE A 8 6.98 -10.29 -11.77
N ASP A 9 6.79 -10.26 -10.46
CA ASP A 9 7.27 -11.31 -9.58
C ASP A 9 6.20 -12.38 -9.38
N ARG A 10 5.87 -13.05 -10.49
CA ARG A 10 4.88 -14.14 -10.48
C ARG A 10 5.45 -15.39 -9.84
N ASP A 11 6.77 -15.47 -9.73
CA ASP A 11 7.49 -16.64 -9.23
C ASP A 11 8.13 -16.35 -7.88
N THR A 12 7.33 -15.82 -6.96
CA THR A 12 7.77 -15.67 -5.56
C THR A 12 8.20 -17.00 -4.96
N ALA A 13 7.67 -18.11 -5.48
CA ALA A 13 8.07 -19.46 -5.08
C ALA A 13 9.56 -19.74 -5.26
N GLN A 14 10.22 -19.10 -6.21
CA GLN A 14 11.67 -19.24 -6.39
C GLN A 14 12.48 -18.51 -5.32
N ARG A 15 11.88 -17.52 -4.70
CA ARG A 15 12.54 -16.66 -3.71
C ARG A 15 12.18 -17.00 -2.28
N PHE A 16 11.08 -17.70 -2.12
CA PHE A 16 10.65 -18.26 -0.86
C PHE A 16 10.78 -19.78 -0.93
N HIS A 17 11.49 -20.36 0.00
CA HIS A 17 11.50 -21.80 0.08
C HIS A 17 10.07 -22.28 0.41
N PRO A 18 9.55 -23.34 -0.27
CA PRO A 18 8.16 -23.78 -0.04
C PRO A 18 7.82 -24.04 1.43
N SER A 19 8.77 -24.53 2.22
CA SER A 19 8.56 -24.77 3.66
C SER A 19 8.36 -23.48 4.44
N GLN A 20 8.88 -22.35 3.96
CA GLN A 20 8.74 -21.04 4.60
C GLN A 20 7.38 -20.40 4.31
N LEU A 21 6.78 -20.75 3.17
CA LEU A 21 5.46 -20.26 2.77
C LEU A 21 4.32 -21.10 3.33
N LYS A 22 4.63 -22.26 3.90
CA LYS A 22 3.63 -23.16 4.44
C LYS A 22 2.86 -22.45 5.55
N ASN A 23 1.53 -22.43 5.42
CA ASN A 23 0.60 -21.82 6.37
C ASN A 23 0.71 -20.28 6.46
N LEU A 24 1.46 -19.63 5.59
CA LEU A 24 1.50 -18.18 5.50
C LEU A 24 0.49 -17.70 4.46
N ALA A 25 -0.18 -16.61 4.78
CA ALA A 25 -1.11 -15.95 3.88
C ALA A 25 -0.84 -14.44 3.85
N PRO A 26 -1.08 -13.77 2.72
CA PRO A 26 -0.93 -12.33 2.67
C PRO A 26 -1.92 -11.63 3.62
N ALA A 27 -1.41 -10.68 4.38
CA ALA A 27 -2.24 -9.76 5.15
C ALA A 27 -2.48 -8.53 4.28
N GLY A 28 -3.52 -8.57 3.48
CA GLY A 28 -3.80 -7.58 2.45
C GLY A 28 -3.18 -7.97 1.12
N ARG A 29 -3.41 -7.13 0.13
CA ARG A 29 -2.98 -7.38 -1.24
C ARG A 29 -2.41 -6.12 -1.86
N LEU A 30 -1.47 -6.30 -2.78
CA LEU A 30 -1.06 -5.26 -3.70
C LEU A 30 -1.67 -5.57 -5.06
N ASP A 31 -2.12 -4.54 -5.77
CA ASP A 31 -2.59 -4.68 -7.14
C ASP A 31 -1.46 -5.20 -8.03
N ILE A 32 -1.81 -5.86 -9.11
CA ILE A 32 -0.82 -6.45 -10.03
C ILE A 32 0.16 -5.40 -10.58
N ASP A 33 -0.29 -4.17 -10.72
CA ASP A 33 0.50 -3.04 -11.21
C ASP A 33 1.08 -2.17 -10.08
N SER A 34 1.09 -2.69 -8.86
CA SER A 34 1.67 -2.02 -7.69
C SER A 34 2.85 -2.82 -7.17
N THR A 35 3.74 -2.13 -6.43
CA THR A 35 4.91 -2.76 -5.83
C THR A 35 5.00 -2.43 -4.34
N GLY A 36 5.95 -3.03 -3.66
CA GLY A 36 6.32 -2.64 -2.32
C GLY A 36 6.06 -3.66 -1.24
N LEU A 37 5.86 -3.15 -0.02
CA LEU A 37 5.79 -3.95 1.19
C LEU A 37 4.55 -4.84 1.24
N LEU A 38 4.77 -6.12 1.43
CA LEU A 38 3.73 -7.13 1.63
C LEU A 38 4.00 -7.85 2.94
N VAL A 39 2.96 -8.08 3.72
CA VAL A 39 3.04 -8.84 4.97
C VAL A 39 2.46 -10.23 4.76
N LEU A 40 3.20 -11.24 5.20
CA LEU A 40 2.74 -12.63 5.22
C LEU A 40 2.66 -13.08 6.67
N THR A 41 1.55 -13.66 7.05
CA THR A 41 1.32 -14.08 8.43
C THR A 41 0.50 -15.36 8.52
N GLN A 42 0.68 -16.09 9.63
CA GLN A 42 -0.18 -17.21 10.00
C GLN A 42 -1.26 -16.77 11.00
N ASP A 43 -1.14 -15.56 11.54
CA ASP A 43 -2.01 -15.09 12.62
C ASP A 43 -3.12 -14.20 12.06
N GLY A 44 -4.35 -14.72 12.10
CA GLY A 44 -5.52 -13.98 11.63
C GLY A 44 -5.78 -12.69 12.42
N ARG A 45 -5.30 -12.58 13.65
CA ARG A 45 -5.43 -11.35 14.44
C ARG A 45 -4.55 -10.24 13.87
N VAL A 46 -3.33 -10.59 13.46
CA VAL A 46 -2.42 -9.65 12.79
C VAL A 46 -3.03 -9.21 11.46
N ALA A 47 -3.53 -10.16 10.67
CA ALA A 47 -4.17 -9.84 9.39
C ALA A 47 -5.34 -8.88 9.57
N ARG A 48 -6.23 -9.12 10.53
CA ARG A 48 -7.37 -8.24 10.79
C ARG A 48 -6.95 -6.85 11.23
N GLN A 49 -5.89 -6.74 12.03
CA GLN A 49 -5.36 -5.46 12.48
C GLN A 49 -4.89 -4.62 11.29
N LEU A 50 -4.33 -5.25 10.27
CA LEU A 50 -3.75 -4.56 9.11
C LEU A 50 -4.79 -4.22 8.03
N ILE A 51 -5.79 -5.09 7.81
CA ILE A 51 -6.69 -4.99 6.65
C ILE A 51 -8.15 -4.70 7.01
N GLY A 52 -8.51 -4.69 8.29
CA GLY A 52 -9.89 -4.42 8.71
C GLY A 52 -10.35 -3.01 8.34
N GLU A 53 -11.67 -2.84 8.12
CA GLU A 53 -12.25 -1.54 7.82
C GLU A 53 -12.00 -0.51 8.94
N ASP A 54 -11.91 -0.97 10.18
CA ASP A 54 -11.66 -0.14 11.36
C ASP A 54 -10.18 -0.07 11.72
N SER A 55 -9.30 -0.48 10.81
CA SER A 55 -7.86 -0.47 11.07
C SER A 55 -7.36 0.93 11.43
N GLU A 56 -6.58 1.01 12.51
CA GLU A 56 -5.89 2.23 12.94
C GLU A 56 -4.44 2.26 12.43
N ILE A 57 -4.07 1.33 11.59
CA ILE A 57 -2.70 1.19 11.08
C ILE A 57 -2.55 2.02 9.80
N ASP A 58 -1.63 2.97 9.84
CA ASP A 58 -1.29 3.79 8.68
C ASP A 58 -0.55 2.98 7.64
N LYS A 59 -0.88 3.20 6.37
CA LYS A 59 -0.13 2.66 5.23
C LYS A 59 0.33 3.82 4.39
N GLU A 60 1.61 3.82 4.07
CA GLU A 60 2.24 4.90 3.31
C GLU A 60 2.63 4.42 1.94
N TYR A 61 2.32 5.25 0.94
CA TYR A 61 2.55 4.95 -0.47
C TYR A 61 3.30 6.10 -1.14
N LEU A 62 4.18 5.74 -2.07
CA LEU A 62 4.75 6.68 -3.03
C LEU A 62 4.02 6.48 -4.36
N VAL A 63 3.47 7.56 -4.91
CA VAL A 63 2.57 7.50 -6.06
C VAL A 63 3.07 8.44 -7.14
N ARG A 64 3.48 7.88 -8.26
CA ARG A 64 3.87 8.65 -9.43
C ARG A 64 2.65 8.88 -10.30
N VAL A 65 2.47 10.11 -10.75
CA VAL A 65 1.27 10.52 -11.47
C VAL A 65 1.61 11.34 -12.70
N GLU A 66 0.68 11.37 -13.65
CA GLU A 66 0.68 12.31 -14.76
C GLU A 66 -0.72 12.91 -14.91
N GLY A 67 -0.83 13.99 -15.64
CA GLY A 67 -2.09 14.70 -15.82
C GLY A 67 -2.08 16.04 -15.09
N THR A 68 -3.25 16.66 -14.98
CA THR A 68 -3.41 17.96 -14.35
C THR A 68 -4.39 17.86 -13.20
N LEU A 69 -3.91 18.17 -12.01
CA LEU A 69 -4.75 18.18 -10.81
C LEU A 69 -5.81 19.27 -10.92
N VAL A 70 -7.06 18.89 -10.74
CA VAL A 70 -8.17 19.85 -10.78
C VAL A 70 -8.05 20.82 -9.60
N ARG A 71 -8.73 21.99 -9.71
CA ARG A 71 -8.79 22.95 -8.63
C ARG A 71 -9.28 22.28 -7.35
N ASP A 72 -8.60 22.59 -6.23
CA ASP A 72 -8.86 21.99 -4.93
C ASP A 72 -8.68 20.47 -4.88
N GLY A 73 -8.04 19.89 -5.89
CA GLY A 73 -7.87 18.45 -6.00
C GLY A 73 -7.04 17.86 -4.85
N LEU A 74 -5.98 18.56 -4.41
CA LEU A 74 -5.18 18.09 -3.28
C LEU A 74 -6.00 18.04 -2.00
N GLU A 75 -6.82 19.05 -1.75
CA GLU A 75 -7.72 19.07 -0.60
C GLU A 75 -8.74 17.92 -0.68
N LEU A 76 -9.27 17.65 -1.86
CA LEU A 76 -10.19 16.54 -2.08
C LEU A 76 -9.52 15.19 -1.82
N LEU A 77 -8.26 15.02 -2.23
CA LEU A 77 -7.51 13.79 -1.95
C LEU A 77 -7.34 13.58 -0.45
N ASN A 78 -7.15 14.65 0.31
CA ASN A 78 -7.03 14.56 1.77
C ASN A 78 -8.37 14.30 2.45
N HIS A 79 -9.45 14.89 1.93
CA HIS A 79 -10.76 14.78 2.58
C HIS A 79 -11.87 15.13 1.60
N GLY A 80 -12.93 14.33 1.57
CA GLY A 80 -14.15 14.67 0.88
C GLY A 80 -14.48 13.86 -0.35
N LEU A 81 -13.62 12.94 -0.77
CA LEU A 81 -13.93 12.05 -1.89
C LEU A 81 -14.82 10.90 -1.47
N GLU A 82 -15.59 10.40 -2.42
CA GLU A 82 -16.42 9.20 -2.26
C GLU A 82 -16.07 8.18 -3.35
N LEU A 83 -16.08 6.92 -2.99
CA LEU A 83 -15.97 5.80 -3.91
C LEU A 83 -17.15 4.84 -3.67
N ASP A 84 -17.80 4.43 -4.76
CA ASP A 84 -18.93 3.49 -4.71
C ASP A 84 -20.05 3.97 -3.78
N GLY A 85 -20.29 5.30 -3.74
CA GLY A 85 -21.34 5.92 -2.92
C GLY A 85 -21.01 6.02 -1.44
N ARG A 86 -19.79 5.72 -1.03
CA ARG A 86 -19.35 5.80 0.36
C ARG A 86 -18.21 6.78 0.51
N LYS A 87 -18.29 7.61 1.53
CA LYS A 87 -17.21 8.54 1.85
C LYS A 87 -15.94 7.82 2.27
N LEU A 88 -14.81 8.31 1.78
CA LEU A 88 -13.51 7.82 2.19
C LEU A 88 -13.11 8.44 3.54
N ARG A 89 -12.36 7.66 4.32
CA ARG A 89 -11.73 8.20 5.52
C ARG A 89 -10.70 9.26 5.10
N PRO A 90 -10.44 10.27 5.93
CA PRO A 90 -9.40 11.25 5.64
C PRO A 90 -8.04 10.58 5.42
N ALA A 91 -7.28 11.10 4.48
CA ALA A 91 -5.93 10.67 4.17
C ALA A 91 -4.97 11.85 4.32
N GLN A 92 -3.67 11.58 4.36
CA GLN A 92 -2.63 12.60 4.28
C GLN A 92 -2.01 12.48 2.90
N VAL A 93 -2.14 13.50 2.07
CA VAL A 93 -1.62 13.52 0.71
C VAL A 93 -0.84 14.79 0.49
N GLU A 94 0.40 14.66 0.04
CA GLU A 94 1.26 15.81 -0.24
C GLU A 94 2.12 15.54 -1.46
N TRP A 95 2.51 16.61 -2.15
CA TRP A 95 3.49 16.52 -3.24
C TRP A 95 4.89 16.32 -2.65
N LEU A 96 5.60 15.34 -3.22
CA LEU A 96 7.04 15.16 -2.93
C LEU A 96 7.89 15.88 -3.96
N ASN A 97 7.40 15.95 -5.20
CA ASN A 97 8.01 16.66 -6.32
C ASN A 97 6.92 16.89 -7.37
N ASP A 98 7.32 17.29 -8.58
CA ASP A 98 6.37 17.68 -9.63
C ASP A 98 5.46 16.55 -10.12
N ASP A 99 5.86 15.30 -9.97
CA ASP A 99 5.12 14.15 -10.49
C ASP A 99 4.90 13.03 -9.47
N GLN A 100 5.21 13.27 -8.20
CA GLN A 100 5.11 12.25 -7.19
C GLN A 100 4.40 12.74 -5.94
N LEU A 101 3.41 11.97 -5.49
CA LEU A 101 2.65 12.20 -4.27
C LEU A 101 3.01 11.17 -3.21
N ARG A 102 2.90 11.59 -1.95
CA ARG A 102 2.94 10.71 -0.80
C ARG A 102 1.51 10.60 -0.25
N PHE A 103 1.03 9.37 -0.13
CA PHE A 103 -0.27 9.06 0.48
C PHE A 103 -0.06 8.32 1.79
N VAL A 104 -0.73 8.75 2.85
CA VAL A 104 -0.86 7.98 4.09
C VAL A 104 -2.33 7.80 4.37
N LEU A 105 -2.79 6.56 4.44
CA LEU A 105 -4.18 6.25 4.68
C LEU A 105 -4.33 4.97 5.49
N ARG A 106 -5.49 4.81 6.13
CA ARG A 106 -5.80 3.67 7.02
C ARG A 106 -6.72 2.65 6.39
N GLU A 107 -7.35 2.98 5.27
CA GLU A 107 -8.21 2.05 4.55
C GLU A 107 -7.55 1.57 3.26
N GLY A 108 -8.05 0.48 2.70
CA GLY A 108 -7.46 -0.09 1.50
C GLY A 108 -8.52 -0.73 0.63
N ARG A 109 -9.42 0.07 0.08
CA ARG A 109 -10.40 -0.42 -0.89
C ARG A 109 -9.68 -0.78 -2.20
N LYS A 110 -10.29 -1.68 -2.97
CA LYS A 110 -9.73 -2.13 -4.24
C LYS A 110 -9.37 -0.94 -5.14
N ARG A 111 -8.09 -0.85 -5.51
CA ARG A 111 -7.53 0.19 -6.38
C ARG A 111 -7.83 1.62 -5.92
N GLN A 112 -7.92 1.82 -4.62
CA GLN A 112 -8.41 3.07 -4.03
C GLN A 112 -7.60 4.29 -4.47
N ILE A 113 -6.27 4.25 -4.34
CA ILE A 113 -5.42 5.40 -4.67
C ILE A 113 -5.55 5.76 -6.16
N ARG A 114 -5.57 4.75 -7.03
CA ARG A 114 -5.73 4.97 -8.48
C ARG A 114 -7.06 5.63 -8.79
N ARG A 115 -8.12 5.18 -8.16
CA ARG A 115 -9.47 5.73 -8.33
C ARG A 115 -9.59 7.14 -7.77
N MET A 116 -8.97 7.41 -6.62
CA MET A 116 -8.93 8.75 -6.03
C MET A 116 -8.23 9.74 -6.98
N CYS A 117 -7.08 9.35 -7.51
CA CYS A 117 -6.33 10.19 -8.44
C CYS A 117 -7.14 10.49 -9.71
N GLU A 118 -7.80 9.49 -10.28
CA GLU A 118 -8.64 9.68 -11.47
C GLU A 118 -9.75 10.70 -11.24
N LEU A 119 -10.36 10.71 -10.05
CA LEU A 119 -11.41 11.66 -9.72
C LEU A 119 -10.94 13.11 -9.70
N VAL A 120 -9.65 13.35 -9.55
CA VAL A 120 -9.08 14.71 -9.50
C VAL A 120 -8.19 15.03 -10.70
N GLY A 121 -8.28 14.24 -11.77
CA GLY A 121 -7.60 14.53 -13.03
C GLY A 121 -6.21 13.93 -13.19
N LEU A 122 -5.81 13.04 -12.30
CA LEU A 122 -4.50 12.42 -12.33
C LEU A 122 -4.59 10.94 -12.72
N ARG A 123 -3.58 10.46 -13.43
CA ARG A 123 -3.41 9.04 -13.74
C ARG A 123 -2.16 8.52 -13.03
N VAL A 124 -2.30 7.45 -12.30
CA VAL A 124 -1.19 6.81 -11.60
C VAL A 124 -0.33 6.02 -12.58
N THR A 125 0.95 6.32 -12.63
CA THR A 125 1.93 5.63 -13.47
C THR A 125 2.85 4.71 -12.66
N GLY A 126 2.86 4.87 -11.35
CA GLY A 126 3.62 3.99 -10.45
C GLY A 126 3.07 4.10 -9.03
N LEU A 127 3.04 2.99 -8.33
CA LEU A 127 2.50 2.92 -6.98
C LEU A 127 3.33 1.92 -6.16
N LYS A 128 3.90 2.40 -5.06
CA LYS A 128 4.73 1.57 -4.18
C LYS A 128 4.34 1.79 -2.73
N ARG A 129 3.98 0.71 -2.04
CA ARG A 129 3.74 0.77 -0.58
C ARG A 129 5.07 0.65 0.14
N VAL A 130 5.40 1.64 0.95
CA VAL A 130 6.72 1.75 1.60
C VAL A 130 6.67 1.57 3.10
N ARG A 131 5.48 1.64 3.71
CA ARG A 131 5.33 1.51 5.15
C ARG A 131 3.94 0.98 5.51
N ILE A 132 3.90 0.14 6.53
CA ILE A 132 2.66 -0.29 7.18
C ILE A 132 2.89 -0.11 8.69
N GLY A 133 2.13 0.80 9.31
CA GLY A 133 2.33 1.15 10.70
C GLY A 133 3.74 1.68 10.92
N ARG A 134 4.50 1.02 11.80
CA ARG A 134 5.90 1.38 12.10
C ARG A 134 6.91 0.60 11.26
N VAL A 135 6.44 -0.36 10.48
CA VAL A 135 7.31 -1.23 9.68
C VAL A 135 7.55 -0.62 8.31
N ARG A 136 8.81 -0.35 8.00
CA ARG A 136 9.23 0.24 6.73
C ARG A 136 9.82 -0.82 5.82
N LEU A 137 9.58 -0.67 4.51
CA LEU A 137 10.21 -1.50 3.50
C LEU A 137 11.73 -1.31 3.51
N GLY A 138 12.18 -0.06 3.66
CA GLY A 138 13.61 0.27 3.65
C GLY A 138 14.30 -0.18 2.38
N ASP A 139 15.48 -0.76 2.53
CA ASP A 139 16.33 -1.19 1.42
C ASP A 139 16.06 -2.64 0.99
N LEU A 140 14.98 -3.25 1.43
CA LEU A 140 14.65 -4.62 1.04
C LEU A 140 14.47 -4.70 -0.48
N PRO A 141 15.33 -5.45 -1.21
CA PRO A 141 15.24 -5.51 -2.67
C PRO A 141 13.95 -6.16 -3.15
N LEU A 142 13.50 -5.79 -4.33
CA LEU A 142 12.32 -6.40 -4.95
C LEU A 142 12.46 -7.91 -5.02
N GLY A 143 11.40 -8.60 -4.62
CA GLY A 143 11.35 -10.06 -4.61
C GLY A 143 12.05 -10.71 -3.44
N GLN A 144 12.66 -9.94 -2.57
CA GLN A 144 13.27 -10.44 -1.34
C GLN A 144 12.29 -10.37 -0.19
N TRP A 145 12.61 -11.09 0.89
CA TRP A 145 11.77 -11.13 2.08
C TRP A 145 12.65 -11.27 3.33
N ARG A 146 12.11 -10.94 4.48
CA ARG A 146 12.74 -11.14 5.78
C ARG A 146 11.68 -11.28 6.87
N TYR A 147 12.09 -11.86 7.99
CA TYR A 147 11.26 -11.80 9.19
C TYR A 147 11.32 -10.40 9.81
N LEU A 148 10.27 -10.04 10.53
CA LEU A 148 10.33 -8.85 11.36
C LEU A 148 11.40 -9.05 12.44
N ARG A 149 12.10 -7.97 12.78
CA ARG A 149 13.00 -7.95 13.91
C ARG A 149 12.18 -7.91 15.21
N GLU A 150 12.79 -8.31 16.33
CA GLU A 150 12.11 -8.31 17.63
C GLU A 150 11.60 -6.93 18.04
N ASP A 151 12.29 -5.86 17.62
CA ASP A 151 11.93 -4.48 17.91
C ASP A 151 10.91 -3.89 16.92
N GLU A 152 10.49 -4.64 15.91
CA GLU A 152 9.53 -4.17 14.91
C GLU A 152 8.12 -4.65 15.22
N ALA A 153 7.16 -3.71 15.20
CA ALA A 153 5.73 -3.98 15.32
C ALA A 153 4.95 -2.96 14.47
N PHE A 154 3.76 -3.36 14.06
CA PHE A 154 2.89 -2.49 13.26
C PHE A 154 2.21 -1.37 14.05
#